data_3e7ddba82f8d8ca071059f27654b7141
#
_entry.id   3e7ddba82f8d8ca071059f27654b7141
#
_cell.length_a   1.000
_cell.length_b   1.000
_cell.length_c   1.000
_cell.angle_alpha   90.00
_cell.angle_beta   90.00
_cell.angle_gamma   90.00
#
_symmetry.space_group_name_H-M   'P 1'
#
loop_
_entity.id
_entity.type
_entity.pdbx_description
1 polymer ?
#
loop_
_entity_poly.entity_id
_entity_poly.type
_entity_poly.pdbx_seq_one_letter_code
_entity_poly.pdbx_strand_id
1 'polypeptide(L)'
;PWTKVIPAIGLSPRDCALIEPMSVGFHAVSRAQVTDNDTVMVIGCGMIGLGAVVRAALRGADVIAVDVDDEKLALAARLGATHGINSKTEDVHARLMELTGGSGPDVVIEAVGSPVTYVMAVDEVAFTGRVVCIGYAKNEVAFQTKYFVQKELNICGSRNALPADFRGVINLLKKGNFPTDR
;
A
#
# COMPACT_ATOMS: atom_id res chain seq x y z
N PRO A 1 -7.54 17.87 21.72
CA PRO A 1 -6.49 18.52 22.48
C PRO A 1 -5.43 19.09 21.55
N TRP A 2 -4.87 20.25 21.85
CA TRP A 2 -3.81 20.89 21.05
C TRP A 2 -2.55 20.00 20.92
N THR A 3 -2.34 19.07 21.85
CA THR A 3 -1.28 18.06 21.79
C THR A 3 -1.36 17.11 20.58
N LYS A 4 -2.49 17.09 19.87
CA LYS A 4 -2.67 16.32 18.61
C LYS A 4 -2.47 17.17 17.36
N VAL A 5 -2.13 18.44 17.51
CA VAL A 5 -1.82 19.33 16.38
C VAL A 5 -0.35 19.11 15.97
N ILE A 6 -0.13 18.83 14.70
CA ILE A 6 1.21 18.64 14.12
C ILE A 6 1.48 19.82 13.18
N PRO A 7 2.49 20.65 13.45
CA PRO A 7 2.81 21.79 12.59
C PRO A 7 3.31 21.33 11.20
N ALA A 8 2.74 21.92 10.14
CA ALA A 8 3.14 21.71 8.76
C ALA A 8 3.74 22.98 8.14
N ILE A 9 4.56 23.70 8.91
CA ILE A 9 5.16 24.98 8.52
C ILE A 9 5.98 24.82 7.24
N GLY A 10 5.76 25.71 6.27
CA GLY A 10 6.49 25.72 4.98
C GLY A 10 5.86 24.86 3.89
N LEU A 11 4.74 24.18 4.15
CA LEU A 11 3.96 23.48 3.13
C LEU A 11 2.81 24.33 2.62
N SER A 12 2.46 24.17 1.33
CA SER A 12 1.28 24.79 0.75
C SER A 12 -0.02 24.17 1.30
N PRO A 13 -1.19 24.82 1.18
CA PRO A 13 -2.47 24.21 1.54
C PRO A 13 -2.74 22.90 0.77
N ARG A 14 -2.29 22.82 -0.48
CA ARG A 14 -2.40 21.63 -1.32
C ARG A 14 -1.58 20.47 -0.76
N ASP A 15 -0.32 20.73 -0.38
CA ASP A 15 0.52 19.71 0.27
C ASP A 15 -0.08 19.28 1.60
N CYS A 16 -0.62 20.21 2.38
CA CYS A 16 -1.27 19.90 3.65
C CYS A 16 -2.48 18.96 3.49
N ALA A 17 -3.23 19.07 2.37
CA ALA A 17 -4.36 18.20 2.09
C ALA A 17 -3.94 16.74 1.82
N LEU A 18 -2.70 16.50 1.39
CA LEU A 18 -2.16 15.17 1.15
C LEU A 18 -1.69 14.45 2.43
N ILE A 19 -1.43 15.20 3.50
CA ILE A 19 -0.77 14.65 4.70
C ILE A 19 -1.59 13.53 5.31
N GLU A 20 -2.89 13.74 5.53
CA GLU A 20 -3.74 12.74 6.19
C GLU A 20 -3.84 11.44 5.38
N PRO A 21 -4.31 11.42 4.12
CA PRO A 21 -4.49 10.18 3.39
C PRO A 21 -3.17 9.43 3.14
N MET A 22 -2.07 10.14 2.92
CA MET A 22 -0.76 9.50 2.80
C MET A 22 -0.30 8.90 4.13
N SER A 23 -0.59 9.54 5.26
CA SER A 23 -0.22 9.01 6.58
C SER A 23 -0.92 7.70 6.89
N VAL A 24 -2.14 7.48 6.38
CA VAL A 24 -2.86 6.20 6.50
C VAL A 24 -2.10 5.09 5.76
N GLY A 25 -1.64 5.35 4.54
CA GLY A 25 -0.78 4.42 3.80
C GLY A 25 0.55 4.15 4.50
N PHE A 26 1.20 5.19 5.03
CA PHE A 26 2.43 5.06 5.83
C PHE A 26 2.24 4.15 7.04
N HIS A 27 1.11 4.31 7.72
CA HIS A 27 0.77 3.51 8.89
C HIS A 27 0.59 2.02 8.52
N ALA A 28 -0.07 1.73 7.41
CA ALA A 28 -0.25 0.35 6.92
C ALA A 28 1.09 -0.34 6.66
N VAL A 29 2.04 0.34 6.02
CA VAL A 29 3.40 -0.18 5.80
C VAL A 29 4.13 -0.41 7.14
N SER A 30 3.92 0.46 8.12
CA SER A 30 4.47 0.27 9.47
C SER A 30 3.83 -0.92 10.18
N ARG A 31 2.51 -1.13 10.03
CA ARG A 31 1.77 -2.29 10.53
C ARG A 31 2.26 -3.59 9.90
N ALA A 32 2.56 -3.56 8.59
CA ALA A 32 3.12 -4.69 7.86
C ALA A 32 4.58 -5.00 8.21
N GLN A 33 5.25 -4.15 8.97
CA GLN A 33 6.68 -4.28 9.30
C GLN A 33 7.57 -4.46 8.06
N VAL A 34 7.25 -3.75 6.97
CA VAL A 34 7.99 -3.85 5.71
C VAL A 34 9.47 -3.53 5.91
N THR A 35 10.32 -4.32 5.28
CA THR A 35 11.79 -4.18 5.25
C THR A 35 12.29 -4.05 3.81
N ASP A 36 13.58 -3.87 3.63
CA ASP A 36 14.27 -3.83 2.34
C ASP A 36 14.42 -5.19 1.65
N ASN A 37 14.10 -6.28 2.34
CA ASN A 37 14.08 -7.63 1.77
C ASN A 37 12.69 -8.05 1.26
N ASP A 38 11.67 -7.21 1.47
CA ASP A 38 10.29 -7.55 1.11
C ASP A 38 9.93 -7.16 -0.32
N THR A 39 9.21 -8.03 -1.02
CA THR A 39 8.39 -7.67 -2.16
C THR A 39 6.99 -7.30 -1.67
N VAL A 40 6.55 -6.08 -1.94
CA VAL A 40 5.30 -5.51 -1.44
C VAL A 40 4.33 -5.28 -2.59
N MET A 41 3.19 -5.98 -2.59
CA MET A 41 2.07 -5.68 -3.49
C MET A 41 1.14 -4.66 -2.83
N VAL A 42 0.83 -3.58 -3.53
CA VAL A 42 -0.20 -2.60 -3.12
C VAL A 42 -1.37 -2.67 -4.08
N ILE A 43 -2.54 -3.07 -3.59
CA ILE A 43 -3.78 -3.15 -4.37
C ILE A 43 -4.57 -1.86 -4.18
N GLY A 44 -4.74 -1.11 -5.28
CA GLY A 44 -5.39 0.20 -5.32
C GLY A 44 -4.39 1.35 -5.17
N CYS A 45 -4.23 2.12 -6.23
CA CYS A 45 -3.34 3.28 -6.33
C CYS A 45 -4.10 4.62 -6.18
N GLY A 46 -5.10 4.66 -5.30
CA GLY A 46 -5.67 5.91 -4.78
C GLY A 46 -4.69 6.61 -3.83
N MET A 47 -5.06 7.76 -3.28
CA MET A 47 -4.17 8.57 -2.42
C MET A 47 -3.59 7.78 -1.24
N ILE A 48 -4.37 6.90 -0.62
CA ILE A 48 -3.94 6.06 0.50
C ILE A 48 -2.95 4.99 0.01
N GLY A 49 -3.28 4.29 -1.09
CA GLY A 49 -2.40 3.27 -1.67
C GLY A 49 -1.08 3.86 -2.18
N LEU A 50 -1.12 5.04 -2.82
CA LEU A 50 0.09 5.76 -3.21
C LEU A 50 0.96 6.14 -2.00
N GLY A 51 0.34 6.49 -0.86
CA GLY A 51 1.06 6.67 0.40
C GLY A 51 1.78 5.39 0.84
N ALA A 52 1.13 4.22 0.69
CA ALA A 52 1.78 2.93 0.98
C ALA A 52 2.91 2.62 0.00
N VAL A 53 2.74 2.86 -1.32
CA VAL A 53 3.79 2.71 -2.34
C VAL A 53 5.03 3.52 -1.95
N VAL A 54 4.86 4.82 -1.71
CA VAL A 54 5.97 5.71 -1.31
C VAL A 54 6.66 5.21 -0.05
N ARG A 55 5.90 4.82 0.96
CA ARG A 55 6.49 4.39 2.23
C ARG A 55 7.25 3.08 2.10
N ALA A 56 6.74 2.11 1.34
CA ALA A 56 7.41 0.85 1.08
C ALA A 56 8.72 1.07 0.29
N ALA A 57 8.67 1.87 -0.77
CA ALA A 57 9.85 2.26 -1.55
C ALA A 57 10.91 2.99 -0.70
N LEU A 58 10.49 3.90 0.20
CA LEU A 58 11.39 4.57 1.15
C LEU A 58 12.03 3.62 2.17
N ARG A 59 11.48 2.43 2.36
CA ARG A 59 12.08 1.36 3.18
C ARG A 59 13.00 0.44 2.39
N GLY A 60 13.11 0.65 1.08
CA GLY A 60 13.96 -0.15 0.20
C GLY A 60 13.28 -1.42 -0.35
N ALA A 61 11.99 -1.61 -0.08
CA ALA A 61 11.24 -2.76 -0.59
C ALA A 61 11.06 -2.70 -2.10
N ASP A 62 10.95 -3.87 -2.73
CA ASP A 62 10.48 -4.00 -4.11
C ASP A 62 8.95 -3.84 -4.15
N VAL A 63 8.42 -2.88 -4.92
CA VAL A 63 7.02 -2.50 -4.86
C VAL A 63 6.29 -2.77 -6.16
N ILE A 64 5.27 -3.63 -6.09
CA ILE A 64 4.36 -3.94 -7.19
C ILE A 64 3.03 -3.24 -6.95
N ALA A 65 2.67 -2.28 -7.81
CA ALA A 65 1.41 -1.56 -7.75
C ALA A 65 0.35 -2.25 -8.62
N VAL A 66 -0.85 -2.46 -8.09
CA VAL A 66 -1.98 -3.07 -8.81
C VAL A 66 -3.16 -2.10 -8.80
N ASP A 67 -3.63 -1.70 -9.97
CA ASP A 67 -4.84 -0.87 -10.14
C ASP A 67 -5.54 -1.24 -11.46
N VAL A 68 -6.71 -0.67 -11.70
CA VAL A 68 -7.46 -0.77 -12.96
C VAL A 68 -7.23 0.41 -13.91
N ASP A 69 -6.39 1.36 -13.51
CA ASP A 69 -6.19 2.66 -14.15
C ASP A 69 -4.71 2.90 -14.42
N ASP A 70 -4.35 2.98 -15.71
CA ASP A 70 -2.96 3.14 -16.16
C ASP A 70 -2.34 4.48 -15.72
N GLU A 71 -3.13 5.56 -15.59
CA GLU A 71 -2.61 6.85 -15.13
C GLU A 71 -2.18 6.76 -13.66
N LYS A 72 -2.93 6.03 -12.84
CA LYS A 72 -2.56 5.77 -11.44
C LYS A 72 -1.34 4.88 -11.32
N LEU A 73 -1.22 3.86 -12.18
CA LEU A 73 -0.03 3.01 -12.23
C LEU A 73 1.21 3.80 -12.67
N ALA A 74 1.08 4.67 -13.67
CA ALA A 74 2.14 5.58 -14.08
C ALA A 74 2.56 6.54 -12.94
N LEU A 75 1.60 7.00 -12.13
CA LEU A 75 1.90 7.79 -10.94
C LEU A 75 2.59 6.96 -9.86
N ALA A 76 2.13 5.73 -9.61
CA ALA A 76 2.76 4.81 -8.66
C ALA A 76 4.23 4.53 -9.04
N ALA A 77 4.52 4.31 -10.33
CA ALA A 77 5.88 4.14 -10.83
C ALA A 77 6.78 5.35 -10.52
N ARG A 78 6.28 6.58 -10.74
CA ARG A 78 7.02 7.81 -10.39
C ARG A 78 7.23 7.98 -8.89
N LEU A 79 6.40 7.33 -8.09
CA LEU A 79 6.44 7.38 -6.62
C LEU A 79 7.23 6.22 -6.00
N GLY A 80 7.84 5.37 -6.82
CA GLY A 80 8.75 4.34 -6.38
C GLY A 80 8.24 2.90 -6.51
N ALA A 81 7.09 2.66 -7.17
CA ALA A 81 6.74 1.31 -7.58
C ALA A 81 7.69 0.86 -8.70
N THR A 82 8.27 -0.33 -8.55
CA THR A 82 9.17 -0.95 -9.55
C THR A 82 8.38 -1.58 -10.68
N HIS A 83 7.16 -2.06 -10.38
CA HIS A 83 6.27 -2.68 -11.34
C HIS A 83 4.83 -2.18 -11.18
N GLY A 84 4.10 -2.10 -12.29
CA GLY A 84 2.66 -1.85 -12.32
C GLY A 84 1.95 -3.01 -13.01
N ILE A 85 0.78 -3.40 -12.50
CA ILE A 85 -0.09 -4.42 -13.11
C ILE A 85 -1.49 -3.83 -13.23
N ASN A 86 -2.00 -3.73 -14.46
CA ASN A 86 -3.38 -3.34 -14.70
C ASN A 86 -4.30 -4.56 -14.64
N SER A 87 -5.03 -4.70 -13.53
CA SER A 87 -5.89 -5.86 -13.28
C SER A 87 -7.11 -5.98 -14.21
N LYS A 88 -7.37 -5.00 -15.08
CA LYS A 88 -8.37 -5.09 -16.15
C LYS A 88 -7.84 -5.77 -17.41
N THR A 89 -6.56 -5.62 -17.69
CA THR A 89 -5.95 -5.99 -18.98
C THR A 89 -4.93 -7.11 -18.84
N GLU A 90 -4.45 -7.37 -17.62
CA GLU A 90 -3.43 -8.36 -17.32
C GLU A 90 -3.95 -9.43 -16.34
N ASP A 91 -3.41 -10.64 -16.45
CA ASP A 91 -3.56 -11.69 -15.44
C ASP A 91 -2.63 -11.36 -14.27
N VAL A 92 -3.22 -10.89 -13.16
CA VAL A 92 -2.47 -10.48 -11.97
C VAL A 92 -1.64 -11.63 -11.40
N HIS A 93 -2.22 -12.85 -11.33
CA HIS A 93 -1.51 -14.02 -10.81
C HIS A 93 -0.28 -14.35 -11.64
N ALA A 94 -0.46 -14.49 -12.95
CA ALA A 94 0.64 -14.82 -13.86
C ALA A 94 1.78 -13.79 -13.78
N ARG A 95 1.43 -12.48 -13.75
CA ARG A 95 2.42 -11.41 -13.63
C ARG A 95 3.14 -11.41 -12.28
N LEU A 96 2.43 -11.64 -11.18
CA LEU A 96 3.04 -11.76 -9.86
C LEU A 96 4.02 -12.93 -9.80
N MET A 97 3.63 -14.11 -10.31
CA MET A 97 4.51 -15.27 -10.33
C MET A 97 5.78 -15.01 -11.15
N GLU A 98 5.65 -14.34 -12.30
CA GLU A 98 6.80 -13.93 -13.10
C GLU A 98 7.74 -13.00 -12.34
N LEU A 99 7.20 -11.94 -11.72
CA LEU A 99 7.97 -10.91 -11.02
C LEU A 99 8.62 -11.40 -9.73
N THR A 100 8.02 -12.40 -9.08
CA THR A 100 8.47 -12.92 -7.77
C THR A 100 9.16 -14.27 -7.85
N GLY A 101 9.45 -14.76 -9.05
CA GLY A 101 10.05 -16.09 -9.24
C GLY A 101 9.17 -17.25 -8.73
N GLY A 102 7.84 -17.08 -8.75
CA GLY A 102 6.88 -18.09 -8.34
C GLY A 102 6.50 -18.05 -6.85
N SER A 103 7.06 -17.14 -6.05
CA SER A 103 6.85 -17.11 -4.60
C SER A 103 5.63 -16.29 -4.17
N GLY A 104 5.21 -15.33 -4.98
CA GLY A 104 4.26 -14.28 -4.58
C GLY A 104 4.91 -13.18 -3.73
N PRO A 105 4.19 -12.07 -3.45
CA PRO A 105 4.69 -10.97 -2.64
C PRO A 105 4.71 -11.32 -1.13
N ASP A 106 5.76 -10.89 -0.41
CA ASP A 106 5.89 -11.10 1.04
C ASP A 106 4.84 -10.32 1.83
N VAL A 107 4.46 -9.17 1.30
CA VAL A 107 3.48 -8.27 1.90
C VAL A 107 2.44 -7.84 0.88
N VAL A 108 1.18 -7.88 1.27
CA VAL A 108 0.08 -7.29 0.51
C VAL A 108 -0.62 -6.21 1.31
N ILE A 109 -0.75 -5.01 0.72
CA ILE A 109 -1.52 -3.90 1.28
C ILE A 109 -2.77 -3.71 0.42
N GLU A 110 -3.93 -4.00 1.00
CA GLU A 110 -5.23 -3.86 0.35
C GLU A 110 -5.82 -2.48 0.66
N ALA A 111 -5.95 -1.61 -0.35
CA ALA A 111 -6.39 -0.22 -0.21
C ALA A 111 -7.62 0.14 -1.08
N VAL A 112 -8.37 -0.85 -1.55
CA VAL A 112 -9.59 -0.67 -2.36
C VAL A 112 -10.86 -0.86 -1.53
N GLY A 113 -10.90 -1.93 -0.72
CA GLY A 113 -12.07 -2.27 0.10
C GLY A 113 -13.16 -3.01 -0.67
N SER A 114 -12.81 -3.88 -1.60
CA SER A 114 -13.78 -4.73 -2.30
C SER A 114 -13.61 -6.21 -1.94
N PRO A 115 -14.68 -7.04 -1.98
CA PRO A 115 -14.55 -8.48 -1.76
C PRO A 115 -13.51 -9.13 -2.68
N VAL A 116 -13.45 -8.71 -3.93
CA VAL A 116 -12.51 -9.26 -4.92
C VAL A 116 -11.06 -8.97 -4.53
N THR A 117 -10.75 -7.75 -4.12
CA THR A 117 -9.39 -7.35 -3.75
C THR A 117 -8.95 -7.94 -2.41
N TYR A 118 -9.89 -8.16 -1.48
CA TYR A 118 -9.62 -8.89 -0.25
C TYR A 118 -9.24 -10.35 -0.49
N VAL A 119 -10.01 -11.03 -1.38
CA VAL A 119 -9.70 -12.43 -1.77
C VAL A 119 -8.37 -12.47 -2.49
N MET A 120 -8.14 -11.59 -3.46
CA MET A 120 -6.85 -11.48 -4.18
C MET A 120 -5.69 -11.31 -3.21
N ALA A 121 -5.83 -10.47 -2.18
CA ALA A 121 -4.77 -10.23 -1.21
C ALA A 121 -4.34 -11.50 -0.46
N VAL A 122 -5.30 -12.38 -0.13
CA VAL A 122 -5.05 -13.66 0.56
C VAL A 122 -4.52 -14.72 -0.40
N ASP A 123 -5.04 -14.74 -1.63
CA ASP A 123 -4.67 -15.75 -2.62
C ASP A 123 -3.24 -15.52 -3.15
N GLU A 124 -2.85 -14.27 -3.35
CA GLU A 124 -1.57 -13.93 -3.99
C GLU A 124 -0.40 -13.79 -3.01
N VAL A 125 -0.64 -13.55 -1.73
CA VAL A 125 0.45 -13.40 -0.75
C VAL A 125 1.27 -14.69 -0.62
N ALA A 126 2.58 -14.55 -0.46
CA ALA A 126 3.52 -15.64 -0.29
C ALA A 126 3.27 -16.46 0.99
N PHE A 127 3.91 -17.61 1.12
CA PHE A 127 3.99 -18.36 2.38
C PHE A 127 4.65 -17.51 3.47
N THR A 128 4.15 -17.59 4.70
CA THR A 128 4.53 -16.76 5.85
C THR A 128 4.29 -15.25 5.65
N GLY A 129 3.51 -14.91 4.62
CA GLY A 129 3.29 -13.54 4.20
C GLY A 129 2.35 -12.75 5.11
N ARG A 130 2.30 -11.44 4.86
CA ARG A 130 1.57 -10.46 5.67
C ARG A 130 0.57 -9.71 4.81
N VAL A 131 -0.71 -9.75 5.20
CA VAL A 131 -1.78 -8.99 4.55
C VAL A 131 -2.24 -7.88 5.48
N VAL A 132 -2.25 -6.65 5.00
CA VAL A 132 -2.75 -5.49 5.74
C VAL A 132 -3.89 -4.83 4.97
N CYS A 133 -5.09 -4.87 5.55
CA CYS A 133 -6.29 -4.28 4.97
C CYS A 133 -6.52 -2.86 5.49
N ILE A 134 -6.66 -1.91 4.57
CA ILE A 134 -7.01 -0.52 4.85
C ILE A 134 -8.42 -0.23 4.32
N GLY A 135 -8.75 -0.77 3.15
CA GLY A 135 -10.04 -0.56 2.50
C GLY A 135 -11.19 -1.19 3.30
N TYR A 136 -12.38 -0.59 3.22
CA TYR A 136 -13.57 -1.11 3.87
C TYR A 136 -14.45 -1.87 2.88
N ALA A 137 -14.50 -3.18 2.96
CA ALA A 137 -15.52 -3.96 2.27
C ALA A 137 -16.88 -3.73 2.93
N LYS A 138 -17.87 -3.28 2.16
CA LYS A 138 -19.24 -3.06 2.67
C LYS A 138 -20.01 -4.36 2.88
N ASN A 139 -19.65 -5.40 2.12
CA ASN A 139 -20.28 -6.72 2.15
C ASN A 139 -19.36 -7.72 2.83
N GLU A 140 -19.94 -8.84 3.25
CA GLU A 140 -19.18 -9.99 3.74
C GLU A 140 -18.21 -10.50 2.66
N VAL A 141 -17.05 -10.95 3.10
CA VAL A 141 -16.02 -11.52 2.23
C VAL A 141 -15.81 -12.98 2.62
N ALA A 142 -16.05 -13.90 1.70
CA ALA A 142 -15.81 -15.32 1.91
C ALA A 142 -14.35 -15.67 1.57
N PHE A 143 -13.63 -16.23 2.53
CA PHE A 143 -12.27 -16.72 2.35
C PHE A 143 -12.18 -18.22 2.44
N GLN A 144 -11.24 -18.82 1.71
CA GLN A 144 -10.81 -20.18 1.97
C GLN A 144 -9.83 -20.17 3.17
N THR A 145 -10.36 -20.32 4.36
CA THR A 145 -9.58 -20.25 5.61
C THR A 145 -8.43 -21.25 5.71
N LYS A 146 -8.46 -22.33 4.90
CA LYS A 146 -7.33 -23.26 4.79
C LYS A 146 -6.01 -22.55 4.44
N TYR A 147 -6.05 -21.47 3.64
CA TYR A 147 -4.85 -20.72 3.26
C TYR A 147 -4.21 -20.00 4.44
N PHE A 148 -4.99 -19.60 5.45
CA PHE A 148 -4.43 -18.96 6.65
C PHE A 148 -3.46 -19.89 7.37
N VAL A 149 -3.82 -21.18 7.43
CA VAL A 149 -2.99 -22.21 8.07
C VAL A 149 -1.90 -22.72 7.12
N GLN A 150 -2.27 -23.06 5.88
CA GLN A 150 -1.33 -23.63 4.92
C GLN A 150 -0.17 -22.68 4.56
N LYS A 151 -0.47 -21.38 4.48
CA LYS A 151 0.53 -20.35 4.17
C LYS A 151 1.09 -19.66 5.42
N GLU A 152 0.65 -20.01 6.64
CA GLU A 152 1.05 -19.36 7.91
C GLU A 152 0.88 -17.83 7.88
N LEU A 153 -0.28 -17.34 7.42
CA LEU A 153 -0.51 -15.93 7.12
C LEU A 153 -0.70 -15.07 8.37
N ASN A 154 -0.14 -13.86 8.32
CA ASN A 154 -0.45 -12.78 9.23
C ASN A 154 -1.39 -11.79 8.57
N ILE A 155 -2.66 -11.75 8.97
CA ILE A 155 -3.68 -10.85 8.41
C ILE A 155 -4.09 -9.84 9.47
N CYS A 156 -3.98 -8.54 9.17
CA CYS A 156 -4.39 -7.50 10.10
C CYS A 156 -5.05 -6.31 9.39
N GLY A 157 -5.84 -5.56 10.16
CA GLY A 157 -6.38 -4.28 9.73
C GLY A 157 -5.44 -3.14 10.06
N SER A 158 -5.46 -2.08 9.25
CA SER A 158 -4.83 -0.81 9.53
C SER A 158 -5.87 0.31 9.48
N ARG A 159 -5.88 1.19 10.46
CA ARG A 159 -6.82 2.30 10.54
C ARG A 159 -6.15 3.55 11.04
N ASN A 160 -6.46 4.69 10.38
CA ASN A 160 -5.90 5.99 10.73
C ASN A 160 -4.36 6.00 10.63
N ALA A 161 -3.71 6.85 11.42
CA ALA A 161 -2.25 6.96 11.45
C ALA A 161 -1.77 7.47 12.82
N LEU A 162 -0.53 7.19 13.15
CA LEU A 162 0.13 7.71 14.35
C LEU A 162 0.80 9.07 14.06
N PRO A 163 1.08 9.89 15.08
CA PRO A 163 1.81 11.16 14.91
C PRO A 163 3.17 10.98 14.19
N ALA A 164 3.81 9.83 14.30
CA ALA A 164 5.06 9.53 13.62
C ALA A 164 4.87 9.41 12.09
N ASP A 165 3.76 8.83 11.64
CA ASP A 165 3.43 8.69 10.22
C ASP A 165 3.16 10.06 9.60
N PHE A 166 2.39 10.93 10.28
CA PHE A 166 2.18 12.32 9.86
C PHE A 166 3.50 13.08 9.71
N ARG A 167 4.40 12.98 10.69
CA ARG A 167 5.74 13.62 10.59
C ARG A 167 6.55 13.05 9.43
N GLY A 168 6.43 11.75 9.16
CA GLY A 168 7.09 11.11 8.01
C GLY A 168 6.63 11.72 6.69
N VAL A 169 5.32 11.88 6.49
CA VAL A 169 4.74 12.51 5.30
C VAL A 169 5.13 13.98 5.19
N ILE A 170 5.04 14.75 6.27
CA ILE A 170 5.45 16.17 6.28
C ILE A 170 6.92 16.32 5.86
N ASN A 171 7.80 15.46 6.37
CA ASN A 171 9.22 15.47 6.00
C ASN A 171 9.44 15.10 4.54
N LEU A 172 8.66 14.16 3.99
CA LEU A 172 8.70 13.80 2.57
C LEU A 172 8.30 15.00 1.70
N LEU A 173 7.16 15.62 1.99
CA LEU A 173 6.65 16.77 1.23
C LEU A 173 7.61 17.96 1.27
N LYS A 174 8.24 18.22 2.41
CA LYS A 174 9.24 19.29 2.55
C LYS A 174 10.50 19.08 1.72
N LYS A 175 10.83 17.84 1.35
CA LYS A 175 11.96 17.55 0.45
C LYS A 175 11.66 17.89 -1.00
N GLY A 176 10.41 18.21 -1.36
CA GLY A 176 10.00 18.59 -2.71
C GLY A 176 10.04 17.46 -3.75
N ASN A 177 10.19 16.21 -3.31
CA ASN A 177 10.32 15.05 -4.19
C ASN A 177 8.96 14.38 -4.51
N PHE A 178 7.85 14.93 -4.01
CA PHE A 178 6.52 14.41 -4.27
C PHE A 178 5.80 15.28 -5.31
N PRO A 179 5.28 14.73 -6.41
CA PRO A 179 4.58 15.48 -7.45
C PRO A 179 3.19 15.93 -6.93
N THR A 180 3.12 17.15 -6.41
CA THR A 180 1.88 17.73 -5.87
C THR A 180 1.04 18.45 -6.94
N ASP A 181 1.52 18.53 -8.19
CA ASP A 181 0.92 19.33 -9.25
C ASP A 181 -0.21 18.61 -10.02
N ARG A 182 -0.69 17.46 -9.58
CA ARG A 182 -1.73 16.66 -10.25
C ARG A 182 -2.85 16.23 -9.33
#